data_fb3428900efd3bbc0ba0ae3e9a3e53eb
#
_entry.id   fb3428900efd3bbc0ba0ae3e9a3e53eb
#
_cell.length_a   1.000
_cell.length_b   1.000
_cell.length_c   1.000
_cell.angle_alpha   90.00
_cell.angle_beta   90.00
_cell.angle_gamma   90.00
#
_symmetry.space_group_name_H-M   'P 1'
#
loop_
_entity.id
_entity.type
_entity.pdbx_description
1 polymer ?
#
loop_
_entity_poly.entity_id
_entity_poly.type
_entity_poly.pdbx_seq_one_letter_code
_entity_poly.pdbx_strand_id
1 'polypeptide(L)'
;MSSVYEKYQLKHVINASGRMTMLGVSTPRQDVVEAVELGLNHYFVMKDLVNQTGAYIANLLNVESAVVVSCASAGIAQSVAAVIVKDNANLLVNLHAAPLTVPHEIVLPKGHNVNFGAPVDTMVTLGGGKVVEAGYANECLPEQLEAAITPNTAAILYIKSHHCVQKSILSVEQAVVIARKHQLPLIVDAAAEEDLQCYYQMGADLVIYSGAKAIEGPTSGLVLGKKTYVDWVKLQSNGIGRAMKVGKEGILGLTRAIESYMTLEKETGQQMIDKMTPFISQLNTIDGVSAKVVWDAAGRDIARTEISFDEAKIGRSTPDLVEALKNGDIAIYFRAYKANEGKIEVDVRSVTPSQLETIYTCINRLVKGA
;
A
#
# COMPACT_ATOMS: atom_id res chain seq x y z
N MET A 1 16.13 32.39 1.29
CA MET A 1 15.94 31.37 2.33
C MET A 1 16.63 30.11 1.83
N SER A 2 17.45 29.44 2.65
CA SER A 2 18.00 28.13 2.31
C SER A 2 16.85 27.13 2.06
N SER A 3 17.01 26.22 1.11
CA SER A 3 16.01 25.19 0.83
C SER A 3 15.84 24.28 2.07
N VAL A 4 14.68 23.61 2.17
CA VAL A 4 14.44 22.62 3.23
C VAL A 4 15.51 21.52 3.21
N TYR A 5 15.98 21.16 2.02
CA TYR A 5 17.04 20.16 1.82
C TYR A 5 18.37 20.62 2.44
N GLU A 6 18.79 21.85 2.16
CA GLU A 6 20.01 22.42 2.75
C GLU A 6 19.89 22.56 4.27
N LYS A 7 18.75 23.11 4.74
CA LYS A 7 18.51 23.36 6.17
C LYS A 7 18.54 22.08 7.01
N TYR A 8 17.98 20.98 6.51
CA TYR A 8 17.90 19.71 7.24
C TYR A 8 18.91 18.67 6.75
N GLN A 9 19.83 19.04 5.86
CA GLN A 9 20.86 18.15 5.29
C GLN A 9 20.26 16.90 4.62
N LEU A 10 19.14 17.08 3.91
CA LEU A 10 18.45 16.03 3.18
C LEU A 10 18.97 15.97 1.74
N LYS A 11 19.09 14.78 1.18
CA LYS A 11 19.38 14.61 -0.23
C LYS A 11 18.13 14.83 -1.08
N HIS A 12 18.32 15.41 -2.27
CA HIS A 12 17.32 15.33 -3.32
C HIS A 12 17.22 13.88 -3.81
N VAL A 13 16.00 13.39 -4.00
CA VAL A 13 15.74 12.01 -4.42
C VAL A 13 14.93 11.98 -5.71
N ILE A 14 15.39 11.18 -6.67
CA ILE A 14 14.60 10.78 -7.84
C ILE A 14 14.17 9.33 -7.62
N ASN A 15 12.86 9.10 -7.51
CA ASN A 15 12.30 7.78 -7.34
C ASN A 15 11.90 7.18 -8.70
N ALA A 16 12.80 6.45 -9.32
CA ALA A 16 12.56 5.67 -10.53
C ALA A 16 12.29 4.17 -10.23
N SER A 17 12.03 3.82 -8.96
CA SER A 17 11.73 2.45 -8.54
C SER A 17 10.24 2.16 -8.43
N GLY A 18 9.39 3.20 -8.43
CA GLY A 18 7.96 3.11 -8.16
C GLY A 18 7.61 3.28 -6.68
N ARG A 19 6.51 2.70 -6.23
CA ARG A 19 5.98 2.91 -4.88
C ARG A 19 6.81 2.17 -3.82
N MET A 20 7.68 2.88 -3.12
CA MET A 20 8.56 2.33 -2.07
C MET A 20 8.33 3.02 -0.72
N THR A 21 8.04 2.25 0.32
CA THR A 21 7.80 2.77 1.68
C THR A 21 9.00 3.58 2.20
N MET A 22 10.22 3.15 1.94
CA MET A 22 11.44 3.85 2.36
C MET A 22 11.64 5.23 1.71
N LEU A 23 10.92 5.52 0.60
CA LEU A 23 10.93 6.81 -0.10
C LEU A 23 9.63 7.61 0.12
N GLY A 24 8.79 7.23 1.09
CA GLY A 24 7.52 7.89 1.36
C GLY A 24 6.38 7.43 0.46
N VAL A 25 6.52 6.32 -0.24
CA VAL A 25 5.55 5.60 -1.08
C VAL A 25 5.23 6.31 -2.40
N SER A 26 4.56 7.46 -2.36
CA SER A 26 4.15 8.26 -3.52
C SER A 26 4.18 9.75 -3.21
N THR A 27 4.14 10.57 -4.26
CA THR A 27 3.91 12.01 -4.15
C THR A 27 2.47 12.29 -4.57
N PRO A 28 1.62 12.85 -3.67
CA PRO A 28 0.25 13.19 -4.00
C PRO A 28 0.16 14.23 -5.12
N ARG A 29 -0.94 14.19 -5.85
CA ARG A 29 -1.30 15.21 -6.84
C ARG A 29 -1.56 16.55 -6.19
N GLN A 30 -1.48 17.63 -6.97
CA GLN A 30 -1.65 19.00 -6.47
C GLN A 30 -3.03 19.23 -5.82
N ASP A 31 -4.10 18.71 -6.40
CA ASP A 31 -5.46 18.81 -5.84
C ASP A 31 -5.61 18.10 -4.47
N VAL A 32 -4.84 17.03 -4.25
CA VAL A 32 -4.77 16.34 -2.96
C VAL A 32 -3.97 17.16 -1.95
N VAL A 33 -2.87 17.79 -2.39
CA VAL A 33 -2.07 18.69 -1.54
C VAL A 33 -2.93 19.88 -1.07
N GLU A 34 -3.72 20.48 -1.95
CA GLU A 34 -4.65 21.57 -1.63
C GLU A 34 -5.72 21.12 -0.61
N ALA A 35 -6.23 19.89 -0.71
CA ALA A 35 -7.17 19.35 0.27
C ALA A 35 -6.52 19.13 1.64
N VAL A 36 -5.24 18.70 1.69
CA VAL A 36 -4.45 18.60 2.92
C VAL A 36 -4.25 19.99 3.54
N GLU A 37 -3.86 20.97 2.75
CA GLU A 37 -3.69 22.35 3.17
C GLU A 37 -4.98 22.94 3.74
N LEU A 38 -6.10 22.74 3.07
CA LEU A 38 -7.43 23.13 3.55
C LEU A 38 -7.71 22.49 4.92
N GLY A 39 -7.39 21.21 5.08
CA GLY A 39 -7.53 20.50 6.34
C GLY A 39 -6.68 21.11 7.46
N LEU A 40 -5.45 21.55 7.18
CA LEU A 40 -4.58 22.18 8.15
C LEU A 40 -5.08 23.56 8.57
N ASN A 41 -5.60 24.36 7.62
CA ASN A 41 -5.95 25.77 7.83
C ASN A 41 -7.33 25.98 8.46
N HIS A 42 -8.20 24.94 8.56
CA HIS A 42 -9.57 25.10 9.06
C HIS A 42 -9.88 24.18 10.24
N TYR A 43 -10.89 24.57 11.02
CA TYR A 43 -11.47 23.75 12.07
C TYR A 43 -12.70 23.01 11.56
N PHE A 44 -12.92 21.79 12.06
CA PHE A 44 -14.07 20.94 11.76
C PHE A 44 -14.61 20.32 13.05
N VAL A 45 -15.90 20.06 13.10
CA VAL A 45 -16.44 19.12 14.10
C VAL A 45 -16.00 17.72 13.68
N MET A 46 -15.02 17.16 14.38
CA MET A 46 -14.35 15.92 13.95
C MET A 46 -15.30 14.75 13.72
N LYS A 47 -16.35 14.63 14.55
CA LYS A 47 -17.37 13.59 14.37
C LYS A 47 -18.10 13.74 13.03
N ASP A 48 -18.44 14.97 12.66
CA ASP A 48 -19.11 15.24 11.39
C ASP A 48 -18.16 15.02 10.20
N LEU A 49 -16.91 15.49 10.32
CA LEU A 49 -15.91 15.26 9.29
C LEU A 49 -15.75 13.77 8.99
N VAL A 50 -15.52 12.94 10.01
CA VAL A 50 -15.35 11.48 9.84
C VAL A 50 -16.61 10.85 9.22
N ASN A 51 -17.80 11.23 9.68
CA ASN A 51 -19.04 10.62 9.22
C ASN A 51 -19.41 11.06 7.79
N GLN A 52 -19.27 12.35 7.48
CA GLN A 52 -19.66 12.88 6.17
C GLN A 52 -18.67 12.46 5.08
N THR A 53 -17.38 12.52 5.35
CA THR A 53 -16.37 12.03 4.37
C THR A 53 -16.47 10.51 4.19
N GLY A 54 -16.74 9.76 5.26
CA GLY A 54 -16.99 8.32 5.18
C GLY A 54 -18.21 7.98 4.33
N ALA A 55 -19.32 8.71 4.51
CA ALA A 55 -20.53 8.54 3.70
C ALA A 55 -20.28 8.92 2.22
N TYR A 56 -19.55 10.01 1.98
CA TYR A 56 -19.16 10.44 0.62
C TYR A 56 -18.34 9.36 -0.09
N ILE A 57 -17.30 8.83 0.57
CA ILE A 57 -16.46 7.75 0.02
C ILE A 57 -17.29 6.49 -0.22
N ALA A 58 -18.17 6.14 0.71
CA ALA A 58 -19.05 4.96 0.59
C ALA A 58 -19.96 5.06 -0.65
N ASN A 59 -20.57 6.24 -0.88
CA ASN A 59 -21.35 6.48 -2.08
C ASN A 59 -20.51 6.40 -3.37
N LEU A 60 -19.33 7.01 -3.38
CA LEU A 60 -18.43 7.01 -4.53
C LEU A 60 -17.98 5.60 -4.91
N LEU A 61 -17.74 4.74 -3.91
CA LEU A 61 -17.29 3.36 -4.10
C LEU A 61 -18.44 2.34 -4.15
N ASN A 62 -19.70 2.77 -4.01
CA ASN A 62 -20.87 1.90 -3.97
C ASN A 62 -20.74 0.79 -2.90
N VAL A 63 -20.40 1.19 -1.67
CA VAL A 63 -20.29 0.32 -0.49
C VAL A 63 -21.20 0.85 0.63
N GLU A 64 -21.52 0.03 1.64
CA GLU A 64 -22.42 0.46 2.72
C GLU A 64 -21.82 1.55 3.61
N SER A 65 -20.55 1.47 3.92
CA SER A 65 -19.86 2.44 4.80
C SER A 65 -18.37 2.46 4.58
N ALA A 66 -17.74 3.58 4.94
CA ALA A 66 -16.30 3.75 4.90
C ALA A 66 -15.80 4.63 6.05
N VAL A 67 -14.52 4.50 6.39
CA VAL A 67 -13.83 5.35 7.37
C VAL A 67 -12.37 5.48 7.00
N VAL A 68 -11.84 6.69 7.15
CA VAL A 68 -10.41 6.98 7.00
C VAL A 68 -9.70 6.69 8.32
N VAL A 69 -8.57 5.98 8.23
CA VAL A 69 -7.66 5.66 9.34
C VAL A 69 -6.25 6.18 9.04
N SER A 70 -5.34 6.13 10.00
CA SER A 70 -3.99 6.72 9.83
C SER A 70 -3.08 5.97 8.85
N CYS A 71 -3.29 4.67 8.67
CA CYS A 71 -2.60 3.84 7.67
C CYS A 71 -3.31 2.48 7.54
N ALA A 72 -2.99 1.68 6.53
CA ALA A 72 -3.57 0.35 6.36
C ALA A 72 -3.27 -0.57 7.56
N SER A 73 -2.06 -0.50 8.13
CA SER A 73 -1.69 -1.29 9.32
C SER A 73 -2.57 -0.94 10.53
N ALA A 74 -2.87 0.35 10.74
CA ALA A 74 -3.84 0.78 11.75
C ALA A 74 -5.26 0.29 11.40
N GLY A 75 -5.60 0.21 10.12
CA GLY A 75 -6.85 -0.37 9.63
C GLY A 75 -6.99 -1.85 10.02
N ILE A 76 -5.91 -2.64 9.89
CA ILE A 76 -5.90 -4.05 10.33
C ILE A 76 -6.16 -4.11 11.85
N ALA A 77 -5.35 -3.41 12.66
CA ALA A 77 -5.47 -3.44 14.11
C ALA A 77 -6.85 -2.98 14.59
N GLN A 78 -7.39 -1.89 14.03
CA GLN A 78 -8.71 -1.38 14.39
C GLN A 78 -9.84 -2.30 13.90
N SER A 79 -9.70 -2.96 12.74
CA SER A 79 -10.69 -3.93 12.24
C SER A 79 -10.73 -5.18 13.12
N VAL A 80 -9.57 -5.69 13.54
CA VAL A 80 -9.46 -6.80 14.49
C VAL A 80 -10.10 -6.43 15.82
N ALA A 81 -9.76 -5.28 16.40
CA ALA A 81 -10.36 -4.80 17.63
C ALA A 81 -11.89 -4.63 17.48
N ALA A 82 -12.35 -4.13 16.35
CA ALA A 82 -13.76 -3.90 16.07
C ALA A 82 -14.58 -5.20 16.12
N VAL A 83 -14.10 -6.28 15.50
CA VAL A 83 -14.80 -7.57 15.47
C VAL A 83 -14.77 -8.30 16.82
N ILE A 84 -13.77 -8.02 17.67
CA ILE A 84 -13.67 -8.56 19.04
C ILE A 84 -14.53 -7.77 20.01
N VAL A 85 -14.44 -6.45 19.98
CA VAL A 85 -15.12 -5.52 20.92
C VAL A 85 -16.59 -5.35 20.57
N LYS A 86 -16.91 -5.25 19.27
CA LYS A 86 -18.24 -4.92 18.76
C LYS A 86 -18.74 -3.60 19.37
N ASP A 87 -19.85 -3.62 20.07
CA ASP A 87 -20.48 -2.49 20.79
C ASP A 87 -20.27 -2.53 22.31
N ASN A 88 -19.43 -3.44 22.83
CA ASN A 88 -19.16 -3.56 24.25
C ASN A 88 -18.28 -2.40 24.75
N ALA A 89 -18.92 -1.39 25.37
CA ALA A 89 -18.25 -0.18 25.85
C ALA A 89 -17.19 -0.45 26.92
N ASN A 90 -17.36 -1.47 27.75
CA ASN A 90 -16.37 -1.81 28.77
C ASN A 90 -15.13 -2.46 28.11
N LEU A 91 -15.33 -3.39 27.18
CA LEU A 91 -14.24 -4.04 26.47
C LEU A 91 -13.50 -3.04 25.57
N LEU A 92 -14.18 -2.05 24.98
CA LEU A 92 -13.59 -0.99 24.15
C LEU A 92 -12.43 -0.28 24.85
N VAL A 93 -12.59 0.05 26.12
CA VAL A 93 -11.57 0.79 26.88
C VAL A 93 -10.59 -0.13 27.64
N ASN A 94 -10.93 -1.42 27.80
CA ASN A 94 -10.14 -2.39 28.56
C ASN A 94 -9.56 -3.53 27.71
N LEU A 95 -9.58 -3.43 26.38
CA LEU A 95 -9.12 -4.49 25.47
C LEU A 95 -7.67 -4.94 25.75
N HIS A 96 -6.84 -4.08 26.28
CA HIS A 96 -5.42 -4.29 26.59
C HIS A 96 -5.16 -4.84 28.00
N ALA A 97 -6.17 -4.90 28.87
CA ALA A 97 -5.93 -4.96 30.33
C ALA A 97 -6.09 -6.36 30.95
N ALA A 98 -6.72 -7.31 30.29
CA ALA A 98 -6.98 -8.63 30.87
C ALA A 98 -7.05 -9.73 29.80
N PRO A 99 -6.92 -11.01 30.18
CA PRO A 99 -7.22 -12.12 29.29
C PRO A 99 -8.64 -11.99 28.74
N LEU A 100 -8.78 -12.07 27.40
CA LEU A 100 -10.06 -11.94 26.75
C LEU A 100 -10.94 -13.18 27.01
N THR A 101 -12.15 -12.95 27.44
CA THR A 101 -13.17 -13.99 27.64
C THR A 101 -14.14 -14.11 26.48
N VAL A 102 -13.94 -13.31 25.43
CA VAL A 102 -14.71 -13.31 24.18
C VAL A 102 -13.90 -13.93 23.06
N PRO A 103 -14.53 -14.41 21.98
CA PRO A 103 -13.80 -14.87 20.79
C PRO A 103 -12.83 -13.80 20.29
N HIS A 104 -11.57 -14.16 20.09
CA HIS A 104 -10.49 -13.25 19.68
C HIS A 104 -9.43 -13.90 18.78
N GLU A 105 -9.64 -15.15 18.36
CA GLU A 105 -8.78 -15.79 17.37
C GLU A 105 -9.07 -15.25 15.98
N ILE A 106 -8.00 -14.92 15.23
CA ILE A 106 -8.04 -14.45 13.87
C ILE A 106 -7.38 -15.50 12.99
N VAL A 107 -8.20 -16.20 12.22
CA VAL A 107 -7.72 -17.27 11.33
C VAL A 107 -7.25 -16.66 10.02
N LEU A 108 -6.05 -17.03 9.57
CA LEU A 108 -5.51 -16.63 8.27
C LEU A 108 -4.66 -17.75 7.65
N PRO A 109 -4.53 -17.80 6.31
CA PRO A 109 -3.60 -18.72 5.66
C PRO A 109 -2.18 -18.47 6.16
N LYS A 110 -1.44 -19.53 6.51
CA LYS A 110 -0.05 -19.39 7.02
C LYS A 110 0.85 -18.62 6.05
N GLY A 111 0.70 -18.82 4.74
CA GLY A 111 1.44 -18.06 3.71
C GLY A 111 1.09 -16.57 3.65
N HIS A 112 0.09 -16.11 4.40
CA HIS A 112 -0.30 -14.70 4.55
C HIS A 112 0.27 -14.04 5.82
N ASN A 113 0.82 -14.82 6.75
CA ASN A 113 1.48 -14.27 7.94
C ASN A 113 2.91 -13.84 7.59
N VAL A 114 3.03 -12.70 6.92
CA VAL A 114 4.27 -12.18 6.33
C VAL A 114 4.73 -10.91 7.02
N ASN A 115 6.00 -10.55 6.79
CA ASN A 115 6.57 -9.28 7.20
C ASN A 115 6.51 -8.29 6.00
N PHE A 116 5.77 -7.20 6.14
CA PHE A 116 5.65 -6.13 5.15
C PHE A 116 6.31 -4.80 5.61
N GLY A 117 7.25 -4.88 6.54
CA GLY A 117 7.89 -3.79 7.28
C GLY A 117 7.63 -3.93 8.78
N ALA A 118 6.57 -4.66 9.16
CA ALA A 118 6.29 -5.25 10.45
C ALA A 118 5.52 -6.58 10.22
N PRO A 119 5.62 -7.57 11.11
CA PRO A 119 4.82 -8.79 10.99
C PRO A 119 3.32 -8.50 11.04
N VAL A 120 2.53 -9.21 10.23
CA VAL A 120 1.06 -9.15 10.27
C VAL A 120 0.54 -9.47 11.67
N ASP A 121 1.15 -10.44 12.33
CA ASP A 121 0.85 -10.86 13.71
C ASP A 121 0.89 -9.68 14.70
N THR A 122 1.84 -8.75 14.53
CA THR A 122 1.90 -7.53 15.35
C THR A 122 0.62 -6.71 15.24
N MET A 123 0.08 -6.53 14.03
CA MET A 123 -1.13 -5.72 13.82
C MET A 123 -2.37 -6.43 14.40
N VAL A 124 -2.44 -7.75 14.26
CA VAL A 124 -3.51 -8.57 14.84
C VAL A 124 -3.46 -8.49 16.37
N THR A 125 -2.27 -8.66 16.97
CA THR A 125 -2.08 -8.61 18.43
C THR A 125 -2.37 -7.24 19.01
N LEU A 126 -1.97 -6.14 18.33
CA LEU A 126 -2.34 -4.77 18.72
C LEU A 126 -3.86 -4.57 18.74
N GLY A 127 -4.60 -5.27 17.88
CA GLY A 127 -6.05 -5.30 17.87
C GLY A 127 -6.68 -6.21 18.93
N GLY A 128 -5.88 -6.84 19.80
CA GLY A 128 -6.34 -7.80 20.81
C GLY A 128 -6.59 -9.20 20.24
N GLY A 129 -6.26 -9.44 18.97
CA GLY A 129 -6.42 -10.74 18.33
C GLY A 129 -5.26 -11.69 18.59
N LYS A 130 -5.54 -12.98 18.51
CA LYS A 130 -4.57 -14.05 18.49
C LYS A 130 -4.57 -14.70 17.10
N VAL A 131 -3.43 -14.69 16.43
CA VAL A 131 -3.29 -15.34 15.12
C VAL A 131 -3.44 -16.85 15.24
N VAL A 132 -4.25 -17.43 14.35
CA VAL A 132 -4.37 -18.87 14.11
C VAL A 132 -4.05 -19.11 12.64
N GLU A 133 -2.90 -19.75 12.40
CA GLU A 133 -2.44 -20.06 11.06
C GLU A 133 -3.13 -21.31 10.51
N ALA A 134 -3.68 -21.21 9.29
CA ALA A 134 -4.34 -22.31 8.57
C ALA A 134 -3.45 -22.79 7.41
N GLY A 135 -3.44 -24.10 7.19
CA GLY A 135 -2.66 -24.73 6.13
C GLY A 135 -1.15 -24.67 6.35
N TYR A 136 -0.42 -24.57 5.26
CA TYR A 136 1.04 -24.56 5.22
C TYR A 136 1.57 -23.23 4.64
N ALA A 137 2.88 -23.02 4.71
CA ALA A 137 3.49 -21.79 4.20
C ALA A 137 3.23 -21.56 2.70
N ASN A 138 3.14 -22.65 1.91
CA ASN A 138 2.99 -22.62 0.46
C ASN A 138 1.62 -23.14 -0.04
N GLU A 139 0.72 -23.52 0.86
CA GLU A 139 -0.58 -24.07 0.50
C GLU A 139 -1.61 -23.83 1.62
N CYS A 140 -2.78 -23.39 1.25
CA CYS A 140 -3.94 -23.37 2.12
C CYS A 140 -5.19 -23.65 1.31
N LEU A 141 -5.72 -24.86 1.45
CA LEU A 141 -6.97 -25.27 0.83
C LEU A 141 -8.17 -24.81 1.66
N PRO A 142 -9.37 -24.70 1.08
CA PRO A 142 -10.58 -24.32 1.81
C PRO A 142 -10.83 -25.16 3.07
N GLU A 143 -10.63 -26.47 3.01
CA GLU A 143 -10.82 -27.42 4.10
C GLU A 143 -9.81 -27.15 5.26
N GLN A 144 -8.60 -26.73 4.92
CA GLN A 144 -7.57 -26.41 5.91
C GLN A 144 -7.90 -25.08 6.63
N LEU A 145 -8.42 -24.09 5.91
CA LEU A 145 -8.89 -22.86 6.53
C LEU A 145 -10.07 -23.14 7.45
N GLU A 146 -11.03 -23.91 6.99
CA GLU A 146 -12.22 -24.29 7.76
C GLU A 146 -11.86 -25.08 9.01
N ALA A 147 -10.93 -26.01 8.93
CA ALA A 147 -10.47 -26.83 10.05
C ALA A 147 -9.77 -26.02 11.18
N ALA A 148 -9.26 -24.82 10.85
CA ALA A 148 -8.64 -23.93 11.83
C ALA A 148 -9.64 -23.09 12.63
N ILE A 149 -10.93 -23.08 12.23
CA ILE A 149 -11.99 -22.32 12.91
C ILE A 149 -12.39 -23.04 14.20
N THR A 150 -12.43 -22.29 15.29
CA THR A 150 -12.84 -22.75 16.61
C THR A 150 -13.99 -21.88 17.16
N PRO A 151 -14.65 -22.28 18.27
CA PRO A 151 -15.62 -21.40 18.94
C PRO A 151 -15.02 -20.06 19.43
N ASN A 152 -13.68 -19.96 19.50
CA ASN A 152 -13.00 -18.74 19.90
C ASN A 152 -12.59 -17.86 18.70
N THR A 153 -12.92 -18.25 17.47
CA THR A 153 -12.62 -17.47 16.27
C THR A 153 -13.53 -16.25 16.18
N ALA A 154 -12.95 -15.07 16.06
CA ALA A 154 -13.64 -13.80 15.92
C ALA A 154 -13.79 -13.37 14.46
N ALA A 155 -12.82 -13.69 13.61
CA ALA A 155 -12.81 -13.32 12.19
C ALA A 155 -11.84 -14.19 11.37
N ILE A 156 -12.02 -14.14 10.05
CA ILE A 156 -11.03 -14.59 9.07
C ILE A 156 -10.33 -13.36 8.50
N LEU A 157 -9.00 -13.38 8.41
CA LEU A 157 -8.18 -12.35 7.79
C LEU A 157 -7.53 -12.91 6.51
N TYR A 158 -7.76 -12.26 5.39
CA TYR A 158 -7.15 -12.59 4.10
C TYR A 158 -6.26 -11.43 3.64
N ILE A 159 -4.98 -11.70 3.27
CA ILE A 159 -4.06 -10.66 2.83
C ILE A 159 -3.78 -10.80 1.34
N LYS A 160 -4.18 -9.79 0.58
CA LYS A 160 -3.89 -9.67 -0.84
C LYS A 160 -2.67 -8.79 -1.04
N SER A 161 -1.51 -9.42 -1.17
CA SER A 161 -0.24 -8.73 -1.32
C SER A 161 0.76 -9.56 -2.13
N HIS A 162 1.65 -8.90 -2.85
CA HIS A 162 2.77 -9.55 -3.52
C HIS A 162 3.83 -10.12 -2.55
N HIS A 163 3.78 -9.76 -1.27
CA HIS A 163 4.61 -10.36 -0.22
C HIS A 163 4.09 -11.73 0.22
N CYS A 164 2.82 -12.02 -0.02
CA CYS A 164 2.19 -13.26 0.38
C CYS A 164 2.30 -14.33 -0.68
N VAL A 165 2.28 -15.59 -0.24
CA VAL A 165 2.09 -16.71 -1.14
C VAL A 165 0.66 -16.65 -1.70
N GLN A 166 0.52 -16.64 -3.03
CA GLN A 166 -0.77 -16.59 -3.71
C GLN A 166 -1.07 -17.90 -4.44
N LYS A 167 -0.03 -18.64 -4.84
CA LYS A 167 -0.18 -19.93 -5.51
C LYS A 167 -0.59 -21.01 -4.51
N SER A 168 -1.57 -21.82 -4.87
CA SER A 168 -2.10 -22.91 -4.01
C SER A 168 -2.71 -22.42 -2.69
N ILE A 169 -3.18 -21.18 -2.67
CA ILE A 169 -3.97 -20.62 -1.57
C ILE A 169 -5.41 -20.45 -2.06
N LEU A 170 -6.37 -20.74 -1.20
CA LEU A 170 -7.80 -20.53 -1.49
C LEU A 170 -8.03 -19.08 -1.96
N SER A 171 -9.04 -18.89 -2.83
CA SER A 171 -9.40 -17.56 -3.31
C SER A 171 -10.18 -16.75 -2.26
N VAL A 172 -10.32 -15.44 -2.50
CA VAL A 172 -11.15 -14.57 -1.64
C VAL A 172 -12.61 -15.04 -1.64
N GLU A 173 -13.14 -15.47 -2.79
CA GLU A 173 -14.51 -15.99 -2.90
C GLU A 173 -14.69 -17.28 -2.07
N GLN A 174 -13.72 -18.17 -2.06
CA GLN A 174 -13.74 -19.36 -1.23
C GLN A 174 -13.69 -19.00 0.27
N ALA A 175 -12.88 -18.01 0.64
CA ALA A 175 -12.85 -17.48 2.01
C ALA A 175 -14.21 -16.85 2.42
N VAL A 176 -14.88 -16.14 1.50
CA VAL A 176 -16.24 -15.60 1.72
C VAL A 176 -17.25 -16.73 2.00
N VAL A 177 -17.19 -17.83 1.22
CA VAL A 177 -18.10 -18.98 1.43
C VAL A 177 -17.91 -19.57 2.83
N ILE A 178 -16.65 -19.77 3.25
CA ILE A 178 -16.34 -20.31 4.59
C ILE A 178 -16.77 -19.33 5.69
N ALA A 179 -16.46 -18.06 5.55
CA ALA A 179 -16.85 -17.03 6.51
C ALA A 179 -18.37 -16.99 6.73
N ARG A 180 -19.15 -17.02 5.63
CA ARG A 180 -20.62 -17.07 5.70
C ARG A 180 -21.14 -18.33 6.36
N LYS A 181 -20.57 -19.52 6.04
CA LYS A 181 -20.96 -20.80 6.64
C LYS A 181 -20.81 -20.79 8.16
N HIS A 182 -19.75 -20.15 8.67
CA HIS A 182 -19.45 -20.06 10.10
C HIS A 182 -19.94 -18.77 10.76
N GLN A 183 -20.66 -17.91 10.03
CA GLN A 183 -21.15 -16.61 10.51
C GLN A 183 -20.04 -15.70 11.06
N LEU A 184 -18.85 -15.80 10.48
CA LEU A 184 -17.68 -15.00 10.82
C LEU A 184 -17.50 -13.85 9.83
N PRO A 185 -17.04 -12.66 10.26
CA PRO A 185 -16.63 -11.62 9.33
C PRO A 185 -15.34 -12.01 8.59
N LEU A 186 -15.28 -11.66 7.30
CA LEU A 186 -14.08 -11.70 6.50
C LEU A 186 -13.47 -10.30 6.37
N ILE A 187 -12.24 -10.14 6.86
CA ILE A 187 -11.42 -8.94 6.70
C ILE A 187 -10.43 -9.20 5.57
N VAL A 188 -10.41 -8.33 4.56
CA VAL A 188 -9.44 -8.41 3.46
C VAL A 188 -8.48 -7.23 3.55
N ASP A 189 -7.19 -7.50 3.74
CA ASP A 189 -6.14 -6.49 3.56
C ASP A 189 -5.75 -6.44 2.08
N ALA A 190 -6.18 -5.41 1.40
CA ALA A 190 -5.93 -5.09 0.01
C ALA A 190 -5.08 -3.81 -0.14
N ALA A 191 -4.15 -3.58 0.78
CA ALA A 191 -3.44 -2.31 0.94
C ALA A 191 -2.77 -1.78 -0.34
N ALA A 192 -2.34 -2.67 -1.26
CA ALA A 192 -1.66 -2.30 -2.50
C ALA A 192 -2.49 -2.48 -3.76
N GLU A 193 -3.71 -2.99 -3.61
CA GLU A 193 -4.59 -3.29 -4.75
C GLU A 193 -5.16 -2.01 -5.37
N GLU A 194 -5.45 -2.10 -6.66
CA GLU A 194 -5.89 -0.95 -7.46
C GLU A 194 -7.42 -0.88 -7.62
N ASP A 195 -8.11 -2.00 -7.51
CA ASP A 195 -9.57 -2.03 -7.54
C ASP A 195 -10.12 -1.85 -6.11
N LEU A 196 -10.80 -0.72 -5.89
CA LEU A 196 -11.33 -0.35 -4.58
C LEU A 196 -12.72 -0.95 -4.28
N GLN A 197 -13.28 -1.75 -5.19
CA GLN A 197 -14.64 -2.25 -5.09
C GLN A 197 -14.72 -3.79 -5.10
N CYS A 198 -13.82 -4.47 -5.83
CA CYS A 198 -13.95 -5.88 -6.15
C CYS A 198 -14.09 -6.79 -4.92
N TYR A 199 -13.29 -6.60 -3.87
CA TYR A 199 -13.32 -7.49 -2.70
C TYR A 199 -14.60 -7.33 -1.87
N TYR A 200 -15.14 -6.10 -1.78
CA TYR A 200 -16.45 -5.90 -1.18
C TYR A 200 -17.57 -6.54 -2.01
N GLN A 201 -17.50 -6.40 -3.34
CA GLN A 201 -18.46 -7.03 -4.27
C GLN A 201 -18.39 -8.55 -4.22
N MET A 202 -17.21 -9.15 -4.01
CA MET A 202 -17.04 -10.59 -3.76
C MET A 202 -17.71 -11.03 -2.46
N GLY A 203 -17.93 -10.10 -1.51
CA GLY A 203 -18.64 -10.35 -0.25
C GLY A 203 -17.78 -10.28 1.02
N ALA A 204 -16.59 -9.68 0.94
CA ALA A 204 -15.83 -9.33 2.14
C ALA A 204 -16.62 -8.34 3.03
N ASP A 205 -16.51 -8.49 4.33
CA ASP A 205 -17.24 -7.67 5.30
C ASP A 205 -16.50 -6.38 5.61
N LEU A 206 -15.16 -6.42 5.63
CA LEU A 206 -14.26 -5.28 5.75
C LEU A 206 -13.13 -5.42 4.73
N VAL A 207 -12.80 -4.33 4.05
CA VAL A 207 -11.65 -4.25 3.12
C VAL A 207 -10.79 -3.05 3.49
N ILE A 208 -9.47 -3.24 3.49
CA ILE A 208 -8.50 -2.25 3.95
C ILE A 208 -7.59 -1.88 2.79
N TYR A 209 -7.47 -0.57 2.51
CA TYR A 209 -6.55 -0.04 1.50
C TYR A 209 -5.56 0.96 2.12
N SER A 210 -4.37 1.05 1.54
CA SER A 210 -3.40 2.10 1.88
C SER A 210 -3.66 3.35 1.04
N GLY A 211 -3.88 4.48 1.69
CA GLY A 211 -4.10 5.75 1.00
C GLY A 211 -2.89 6.22 0.18
N ALA A 212 -1.68 5.93 0.64
CA ALA A 212 -0.46 6.36 -0.03
C ALA A 212 0.01 5.43 -1.16
N LYS A 213 -0.59 4.24 -1.34
CA LYS A 213 -0.17 3.29 -2.39
C LYS A 213 -0.89 3.58 -3.71
N ALA A 214 -1.87 2.74 -4.11
CA ALA A 214 -2.56 2.87 -5.40
C ALA A 214 -3.30 4.20 -5.55
N ILE A 215 -3.85 4.69 -4.46
CA ILE A 215 -4.67 5.91 -4.40
C ILE A 215 -3.81 7.19 -4.50
N GLU A 216 -2.50 7.11 -4.18
CA GLU A 216 -1.56 8.25 -4.21
C GLU A 216 -1.99 9.45 -3.34
N GLY A 217 -2.65 9.14 -2.23
CA GLY A 217 -3.00 10.10 -1.19
C GLY A 217 -1.88 10.30 -0.16
N PRO A 218 -2.12 11.12 0.88
CA PRO A 218 -1.21 11.24 2.01
C PRO A 218 -1.13 9.93 2.80
N THR A 219 -0.18 9.82 3.72
CA THR A 219 -0.12 8.69 4.66
C THR A 219 -1.45 8.56 5.39
N SER A 220 -2.20 7.54 5.02
CA SER A 220 -3.55 7.25 5.49
C SER A 220 -3.96 5.83 5.10
N GLY A 221 -5.09 5.38 5.60
CA GLY A 221 -5.72 4.13 5.21
C GLY A 221 -7.22 4.32 5.04
N LEU A 222 -7.82 3.46 4.26
CA LEU A 222 -9.25 3.36 4.08
C LEU A 222 -9.71 2.01 4.60
N VAL A 223 -10.72 2.01 5.46
CA VAL A 223 -11.50 0.81 5.79
C VAL A 223 -12.89 1.00 5.26
N LEU A 224 -13.35 0.08 4.43
CA LEU A 224 -14.69 0.08 3.86
C LEU A 224 -15.36 -1.29 4.04
N GLY A 225 -16.67 -1.33 3.92
CA GLY A 225 -17.40 -2.59 4.03
C GLY A 225 -18.82 -2.43 4.54
N LYS A 226 -19.32 -3.47 5.20
CA LYS A 226 -20.64 -3.48 5.81
C LYS A 226 -20.73 -2.46 6.95
N LYS A 227 -21.83 -1.74 6.97
CA LYS A 227 -22.05 -0.63 7.91
C LYS A 227 -21.79 -1.00 9.36
N THR A 228 -22.30 -2.14 9.81
CA THR A 228 -22.15 -2.61 11.20
C THR A 228 -20.66 -2.72 11.60
N TYR A 229 -19.85 -3.36 10.77
CA TYR A 229 -18.42 -3.55 11.07
C TYR A 229 -17.65 -2.24 10.99
N VAL A 230 -17.93 -1.40 9.98
CA VAL A 230 -17.27 -0.09 9.85
C VAL A 230 -17.64 0.83 11.03
N ASP A 231 -18.87 0.77 11.53
CA ASP A 231 -19.28 1.53 12.70
C ASP A 231 -18.52 1.06 13.97
N TRP A 232 -18.25 -0.24 14.12
CA TRP A 232 -17.39 -0.76 15.19
C TRP A 232 -15.93 -0.32 15.03
N VAL A 233 -15.43 -0.19 13.78
CA VAL A 233 -14.10 0.41 13.53
C VAL A 233 -14.08 1.87 13.98
N LYS A 234 -15.11 2.66 13.66
CA LYS A 234 -15.22 4.07 14.10
C LYS A 234 -15.21 4.20 15.64
N LEU A 235 -15.84 3.25 16.36
CA LEU A 235 -15.82 3.22 17.82
C LEU A 235 -14.41 3.10 18.39
N GLN A 236 -13.47 2.48 17.67
CA GLN A 236 -12.10 2.33 18.13
C GLN A 236 -11.38 3.67 18.34
N SER A 237 -11.90 4.79 17.83
CA SER A 237 -11.43 6.14 18.18
C SER A 237 -11.49 6.44 19.69
N ASN A 238 -12.31 5.71 20.43
CA ASN A 238 -12.41 5.76 21.90
C ASN A 238 -11.72 4.58 22.61
N GLY A 239 -11.11 3.67 21.85
CA GLY A 239 -10.29 2.54 22.30
C GLY A 239 -8.89 2.63 21.74
N ILE A 240 -8.36 1.51 21.22
CA ILE A 240 -7.00 1.42 20.70
C ILE A 240 -6.73 2.38 19.52
N GLY A 241 -7.73 2.69 18.72
CA GLY A 241 -7.63 3.62 17.61
C GLY A 241 -7.28 5.05 18.03
N ARG A 242 -7.43 5.38 19.33
CA ARG A 242 -6.97 6.67 19.85
C ARG A 242 -5.46 6.85 19.72
N ALA A 243 -4.69 5.79 19.86
CA ALA A 243 -3.24 5.79 19.64
C ALA A 243 -2.86 5.86 18.14
N MET A 244 -3.81 5.55 17.25
CA MET A 244 -3.67 5.50 15.80
C MET A 244 -4.49 6.60 15.11
N LYS A 245 -4.61 7.78 15.74
CA LYS A 245 -5.45 8.88 15.29
C LYS A 245 -5.02 9.39 13.91
N VAL A 246 -5.99 9.61 13.03
CA VAL A 246 -5.82 10.36 11.78
C VAL A 246 -6.24 11.82 11.98
N GLY A 247 -5.50 12.76 11.40
CA GLY A 247 -5.81 14.18 11.43
C GLY A 247 -6.83 14.58 10.36
N LYS A 248 -7.40 15.76 10.52
CA LYS A 248 -8.37 16.35 9.58
C LYS A 248 -7.77 16.52 8.17
N GLU A 249 -6.48 16.85 8.10
CA GLU A 249 -5.71 16.97 6.89
C GLU A 249 -5.57 15.62 6.15
N GLY A 250 -5.31 14.55 6.87
CA GLY A 250 -5.25 13.19 6.32
C GLY A 250 -6.61 12.70 5.84
N ILE A 251 -7.69 13.04 6.56
CA ILE A 251 -9.07 12.67 6.17
C ILE A 251 -9.44 13.35 4.86
N LEU A 252 -9.27 14.67 4.76
CA LEU A 252 -9.60 15.43 3.54
C LEU A 252 -8.69 15.06 2.38
N GLY A 253 -7.39 14.92 2.62
CA GLY A 253 -6.43 14.52 1.60
C GLY A 253 -6.74 13.15 1.00
N LEU A 254 -7.07 12.15 1.84
CA LEU A 254 -7.46 10.83 1.32
C LEU A 254 -8.80 10.87 0.59
N THR A 255 -9.79 11.60 1.11
CA THR A 255 -11.09 11.74 0.46
C THR A 255 -10.93 12.32 -0.95
N ARG A 256 -10.13 13.39 -1.10
CA ARG A 256 -9.84 13.98 -2.41
C ARG A 256 -9.06 13.04 -3.32
N ALA A 257 -8.08 12.30 -2.75
CA ALA A 257 -7.30 11.33 -3.52
C ALA A 257 -8.17 10.21 -4.10
N ILE A 258 -9.13 9.68 -3.31
CA ILE A 258 -10.09 8.67 -3.78
C ILE A 258 -10.99 9.24 -4.86
N GLU A 259 -11.51 10.45 -4.69
CA GLU A 259 -12.33 11.12 -5.69
C GLU A 259 -11.57 11.24 -7.02
N SER A 260 -10.35 11.75 -6.99
CA SER A 260 -9.50 11.87 -8.17
C SER A 260 -9.17 10.51 -8.79
N TYR A 261 -8.87 9.51 -7.96
CA TYR A 261 -8.57 8.15 -8.40
C TYR A 261 -9.73 7.49 -9.16
N MET A 262 -10.96 7.78 -8.75
CA MET A 262 -12.17 7.21 -9.37
C MET A 262 -12.66 7.99 -10.60
N THR A 263 -12.31 9.27 -10.73
CA THR A 263 -12.85 10.16 -11.77
C THR A 263 -11.85 10.50 -12.87
N LEU A 264 -10.56 10.40 -12.61
CA LEU A 264 -9.53 10.76 -13.57
C LEU A 264 -9.03 9.55 -14.36
N GLU A 265 -8.72 9.80 -15.62
CA GLU A 265 -8.06 8.80 -16.46
C GLU A 265 -6.66 8.51 -15.93
N LYS A 266 -6.32 7.22 -15.85
CA LYS A 266 -4.98 6.76 -15.50
C LYS A 266 -4.05 6.92 -16.71
N GLU A 267 -2.79 7.27 -16.43
CA GLU A 267 -1.74 7.25 -17.46
C GLU A 267 -1.65 5.85 -18.07
N THR A 268 -1.83 5.74 -19.38
CA THR A 268 -1.78 4.46 -20.11
C THR A 268 -0.33 4.01 -20.35
N GLY A 269 -0.12 2.71 -20.59
CA GLY A 269 1.19 2.21 -20.96
C GLY A 269 1.75 2.88 -22.22
N GLN A 270 0.90 3.25 -23.19
CA GLN A 270 1.35 3.99 -24.37
C GLN A 270 1.85 5.41 -24.03
N GLN A 271 1.15 6.12 -23.15
CA GLN A 271 1.62 7.44 -22.68
C GLN A 271 2.93 7.35 -21.92
N MET A 272 3.13 6.27 -21.14
CA MET A 272 4.41 5.99 -20.50
C MET A 272 5.52 5.73 -21.54
N ILE A 273 5.24 5.01 -22.63
CA ILE A 273 6.17 4.76 -23.73
C ILE A 273 6.55 6.09 -24.41
N ASP A 274 5.59 6.91 -24.73
CA ASP A 274 5.83 8.21 -25.36
C ASP A 274 6.74 9.09 -24.49
N LYS A 275 6.51 9.09 -23.17
CA LYS A 275 7.31 9.82 -22.17
C LYS A 275 8.75 9.32 -22.09
N MET A 276 8.99 8.00 -22.21
CA MET A 276 10.33 7.40 -22.05
C MET A 276 11.10 7.26 -23.36
N THR A 277 10.46 7.38 -24.52
CA THR A 277 11.11 7.18 -25.83
C THR A 277 12.35 8.07 -26.05
N PRO A 278 12.33 9.39 -25.76
CA PRO A 278 13.52 10.23 -25.86
C PRO A 278 14.66 9.76 -24.94
N PHE A 279 14.33 9.38 -23.71
CA PHE A 279 15.28 8.88 -22.72
C PHE A 279 15.93 7.57 -23.15
N ILE A 280 15.17 6.62 -23.70
CA ILE A 280 15.67 5.36 -24.25
C ILE A 280 16.64 5.64 -25.42
N SER A 281 16.27 6.57 -26.31
CA SER A 281 17.11 6.96 -27.45
C SER A 281 18.46 7.53 -27.00
N GLN A 282 18.44 8.39 -25.99
CA GLN A 282 19.67 8.96 -25.41
C GLN A 282 20.54 7.88 -24.75
N LEU A 283 19.98 6.98 -23.95
CA LEU A 283 20.72 5.91 -23.30
C LEU A 283 21.42 5.00 -24.31
N ASN A 284 20.77 4.70 -25.42
CA ASN A 284 21.33 3.87 -26.49
C ASN A 284 22.51 4.53 -27.27
N THR A 285 22.81 5.79 -27.00
CA THR A 285 24.04 6.45 -27.52
C THR A 285 25.27 6.22 -26.64
N ILE A 286 25.09 5.67 -25.43
CA ILE A 286 26.21 5.43 -24.51
C ILE A 286 26.81 4.06 -24.80
N ASP A 287 28.10 3.99 -25.09
CA ASP A 287 28.76 2.70 -25.32
C ASP A 287 28.73 1.82 -24.06
N GLY A 288 28.37 0.55 -24.22
CA GLY A 288 28.16 -0.38 -23.11
C GLY A 288 26.80 -0.28 -22.42
N VAL A 289 25.89 0.59 -22.90
CA VAL A 289 24.53 0.71 -22.36
C VAL A 289 23.51 0.42 -23.46
N SER A 290 22.48 -0.36 -23.13
CA SER A 290 21.31 -0.54 -23.99
C SER A 290 20.03 -0.42 -23.20
N ALA A 291 19.03 0.23 -23.79
CA ALA A 291 17.74 0.46 -23.15
C ALA A 291 16.58 0.09 -24.08
N LYS A 292 15.52 -0.46 -23.51
CA LYS A 292 14.29 -0.85 -24.23
C LYS A 292 13.06 -0.75 -23.34
N VAL A 293 11.90 -0.72 -23.96
CA VAL A 293 10.61 -0.83 -23.26
C VAL A 293 10.40 -2.28 -22.79
N VAL A 294 9.91 -2.42 -21.55
CA VAL A 294 9.42 -3.68 -20.99
C VAL A 294 8.08 -3.44 -20.29
N TRP A 295 7.23 -4.46 -20.32
CA TRP A 295 5.92 -4.42 -19.67
C TRP A 295 5.96 -5.04 -18.27
N ASP A 296 4.99 -4.66 -17.45
CA ASP A 296 4.83 -5.23 -16.12
C ASP A 296 4.55 -6.74 -16.17
N ALA A 297 5.35 -7.52 -15.45
CA ALA A 297 5.26 -8.98 -15.45
C ALA A 297 3.93 -9.53 -14.88
N ALA A 298 3.18 -8.71 -14.13
CA ALA A 298 1.85 -9.08 -13.63
C ALA A 298 0.71 -8.74 -14.60
N GLY A 299 1.02 -8.33 -15.84
CA GLY A 299 0.03 -8.06 -16.89
C GLY A 299 -0.73 -6.74 -16.74
N ARG A 300 -0.28 -5.83 -15.87
CA ARG A 300 -0.86 -4.49 -15.74
C ARG A 300 -0.40 -3.60 -16.90
N ASP A 301 -1.20 -2.60 -17.27
CA ASP A 301 -0.87 -1.60 -18.31
C ASP A 301 0.20 -0.61 -17.80
N ILE A 302 1.39 -1.13 -17.48
CA ILE A 302 2.53 -0.38 -16.99
C ILE A 302 3.75 -0.69 -17.84
N ALA A 303 4.22 0.32 -18.59
CA ALA A 303 5.46 0.26 -19.34
C ALA A 303 6.62 0.83 -18.51
N ARG A 304 7.80 0.22 -18.62
CA ARG A 304 9.06 0.64 -17.96
C ARG A 304 10.21 0.65 -18.94
N THR A 305 11.27 1.36 -18.62
CA THR A 305 12.55 1.25 -19.33
C THR A 305 13.42 0.22 -18.62
N GLU A 306 13.76 -0.90 -19.28
CA GLU A 306 14.85 -1.78 -18.86
C GLU A 306 16.17 -1.24 -19.44
N ILE A 307 17.16 -1.03 -18.58
CA ILE A 307 18.51 -0.62 -18.95
C ILE A 307 19.44 -1.78 -18.68
N SER A 308 20.21 -2.20 -19.68
CA SER A 308 21.23 -3.25 -19.60
C SER A 308 22.62 -2.64 -19.74
N PHE A 309 23.55 -3.10 -18.92
CA PHE A 309 24.94 -2.64 -18.88
C PHE A 309 25.89 -3.78 -19.30
N ASP A 310 26.78 -3.49 -20.24
CA ASP A 310 27.91 -4.35 -20.56
C ASP A 310 29.04 -4.04 -19.55
N GLU A 311 29.05 -4.77 -18.44
CA GLU A 311 29.95 -4.55 -17.32
C GLU A 311 31.43 -4.67 -17.74
N ALA A 312 31.75 -5.49 -18.75
CA ALA A 312 33.12 -5.65 -19.27
C ALA A 312 33.58 -4.40 -20.00
N LYS A 313 32.70 -3.75 -20.77
CA LYS A 313 33.01 -2.48 -21.44
C LYS A 313 33.08 -1.31 -20.47
N ILE A 314 32.16 -1.27 -19.52
CA ILE A 314 32.04 -0.16 -18.55
C ILE A 314 33.13 -0.24 -17.48
N GLY A 315 33.67 -1.44 -17.21
CA GLY A 315 34.67 -1.66 -16.15
C GLY A 315 34.10 -1.55 -14.73
N ARG A 316 32.77 -1.67 -14.56
CA ARG A 316 32.07 -1.58 -13.28
C ARG A 316 30.85 -2.49 -13.26
N SER A 317 30.58 -3.13 -12.12
CA SER A 317 29.39 -3.94 -11.96
C SER A 317 28.11 -3.10 -11.88
N THR A 318 26.98 -3.64 -12.30
CA THR A 318 25.69 -2.95 -12.22
C THR A 318 25.26 -2.69 -10.77
N PRO A 319 25.47 -3.59 -9.79
CA PRO A 319 25.27 -3.26 -8.38
C PRO A 319 26.06 -2.04 -7.91
N ASP A 320 27.35 -1.91 -8.31
CA ASP A 320 28.18 -0.75 -7.95
C ASP A 320 27.68 0.54 -8.61
N LEU A 321 27.18 0.46 -9.85
CA LEU A 321 26.54 1.60 -10.53
C LEU A 321 25.27 2.04 -9.79
N VAL A 322 24.41 1.09 -9.40
CA VAL A 322 23.18 1.37 -8.62
C VAL A 322 23.53 2.03 -7.30
N GLU A 323 24.55 1.54 -6.60
CA GLU A 323 24.96 2.11 -5.32
C GLU A 323 25.58 3.50 -5.49
N ALA A 324 26.37 3.73 -6.54
CA ALA A 324 26.92 5.04 -6.87
C ALA A 324 25.81 6.06 -7.19
N LEU A 325 24.76 5.65 -7.92
CA LEU A 325 23.60 6.50 -8.25
C LEU A 325 22.78 6.86 -7.01
N LYS A 326 22.62 5.94 -6.04
CA LYS A 326 21.99 6.23 -4.75
C LYS A 326 22.81 7.18 -3.87
N ASN A 327 24.13 7.10 -3.97
CA ASN A 327 25.04 7.89 -3.12
C ASN A 327 25.47 9.20 -3.74
N GLY A 328 25.06 9.51 -4.98
CA GLY A 328 25.34 10.78 -5.65
C GLY A 328 24.73 12.00 -4.94
N ASP A 329 25.00 13.21 -5.46
CA ASP A 329 24.43 14.48 -4.98
C ASP A 329 22.89 14.47 -5.05
N ILE A 330 22.35 13.87 -6.11
CA ILE A 330 20.95 13.48 -6.24
C ILE A 330 20.90 11.96 -6.09
N ALA A 331 20.17 11.47 -5.10
CA ALA A 331 20.02 10.04 -4.88
C ALA A 331 18.97 9.46 -5.86
N ILE A 332 19.37 8.55 -6.72
CA ILE A 332 18.50 7.96 -7.74
C ILE A 332 18.22 6.50 -7.38
N TYR A 333 16.94 6.15 -7.23
CA TYR A 333 16.49 4.80 -6.88
C TYR A 333 15.83 4.13 -8.07
N PHE A 334 16.27 2.92 -8.39
CA PHE A 334 15.78 2.08 -9.48
C PHE A 334 15.13 0.80 -8.98
N ARG A 335 14.40 0.12 -9.85
CA ARG A 335 14.04 -1.28 -9.67
C ARG A 335 15.26 -2.14 -10.01
N ALA A 336 16.04 -2.51 -9.01
CA ALA A 336 17.34 -3.14 -9.17
C ALA A 336 17.33 -4.66 -8.89
N TYR A 337 16.18 -5.34 -9.00
CA TYR A 337 16.06 -6.78 -8.72
C TYR A 337 16.94 -7.66 -9.61
N LYS A 338 17.28 -7.17 -10.81
CA LYS A 338 18.13 -7.86 -11.78
C LYS A 338 19.52 -7.22 -11.90
N ALA A 339 19.96 -6.44 -10.90
CA ALA A 339 21.26 -5.79 -10.96
C ALA A 339 22.42 -6.79 -11.10
N ASN A 340 22.31 -7.96 -10.46
CA ASN A 340 23.30 -9.05 -10.61
C ASN A 340 23.29 -9.71 -12.01
N GLU A 341 22.31 -9.39 -12.86
CA GLU A 341 22.22 -9.82 -14.27
C GLU A 341 22.61 -8.68 -15.22
N GLY A 342 23.19 -7.61 -14.71
CA GLY A 342 23.58 -6.44 -15.51
C GLY A 342 22.38 -5.54 -15.89
N LYS A 343 21.24 -5.59 -15.18
CA LYS A 343 20.01 -4.90 -15.59
C LYS A 343 19.34 -4.16 -14.46
N ILE A 344 18.74 -3.00 -14.81
CA ILE A 344 17.84 -2.25 -13.92
C ILE A 344 16.60 -1.80 -14.70
N GLU A 345 15.52 -1.46 -13.98
CA GLU A 345 14.33 -0.89 -14.59
C GLU A 345 14.02 0.50 -14.02
N VAL A 346 13.53 1.39 -14.87
CA VAL A 346 13.00 2.73 -14.53
C VAL A 346 11.49 2.68 -14.62
N ASP A 347 10.82 2.89 -13.50
CA ASP A 347 9.37 3.11 -13.43
C ASP A 347 9.10 4.61 -13.63
N VAL A 348 8.57 4.98 -14.79
CA VAL A 348 8.44 6.39 -15.21
C VAL A 348 7.21 7.10 -14.65
N ARG A 349 6.32 6.40 -13.95
CA ARG A 349 5.05 6.98 -13.46
C ARG A 349 5.27 8.17 -12.52
N SER A 350 6.28 8.08 -11.65
CA SER A 350 6.62 9.14 -10.68
C SER A 350 7.82 9.99 -11.10
N VAL A 351 8.27 9.90 -12.36
CA VAL A 351 9.46 10.59 -12.86
C VAL A 351 9.05 11.62 -13.92
N THR A 352 9.48 12.86 -13.75
CA THR A 352 9.24 13.91 -14.75
C THR A 352 10.24 13.81 -15.92
N PRO A 353 9.94 14.41 -17.09
CA PRO A 353 10.92 14.47 -18.19
C PRO A 353 12.27 15.07 -17.79
N SER A 354 12.29 16.13 -16.98
CA SER A 354 13.54 16.73 -16.48
C SER A 354 14.32 15.81 -15.55
N GLN A 355 13.63 14.97 -14.78
CA GLN A 355 14.28 13.95 -13.96
C GLN A 355 14.84 12.79 -14.79
N LEU A 356 14.19 12.41 -15.90
CA LEU A 356 14.76 11.44 -16.86
C LEU A 356 16.06 11.96 -17.47
N GLU A 357 16.14 13.24 -17.81
CA GLU A 357 17.37 13.89 -18.29
C GLU A 357 18.49 13.88 -17.22
N THR A 358 18.12 14.11 -15.96
CA THR A 358 19.06 14.00 -14.82
C THR A 358 19.57 12.57 -14.67
N ILE A 359 18.70 11.57 -14.77
CA ILE A 359 19.07 10.15 -14.70
C ILE A 359 20.05 9.81 -15.83
N TYR A 360 19.75 10.23 -17.08
CA TYR A 360 20.64 10.04 -18.22
C TYR A 360 22.01 10.65 -17.97
N THR A 361 22.07 11.90 -17.52
CA THR A 361 23.32 12.62 -17.25
C THR A 361 24.16 11.90 -16.19
N CYS A 362 23.54 11.42 -15.10
CA CYS A 362 24.24 10.69 -14.05
C CYS A 362 24.77 9.35 -14.54
N ILE A 363 23.98 8.58 -15.30
CA ILE A 363 24.41 7.30 -15.88
C ILE A 363 25.58 7.54 -16.84
N ASN A 364 25.47 8.50 -17.77
CA ASN A 364 26.49 8.80 -18.76
C ASN A 364 27.81 9.21 -18.10
N ARG A 365 27.76 10.03 -17.04
CA ARG A 365 28.94 10.43 -16.26
C ARG A 365 29.62 9.22 -15.61
N LEU A 366 28.85 8.36 -14.93
CA LEU A 366 29.40 7.20 -14.23
C LEU A 366 29.98 6.14 -15.17
N VAL A 367 29.36 5.95 -16.35
CA VAL A 367 29.83 5.00 -17.36
C VAL A 367 31.13 5.51 -18.03
N LYS A 368 31.27 6.80 -18.23
CA LYS A 368 32.50 7.41 -18.79
C LYS A 368 33.64 7.56 -17.78
N GLY A 369 33.43 7.21 -16.51
CA GLY A 369 34.48 7.28 -15.49
C GLY A 369 34.82 8.72 -15.03
N ALA A 370 33.85 9.64 -15.17
CA ALA A 370 34.00 11.06 -14.79
C ALA A 370 33.28 11.35 -13.44
#